data_88e630a84338aa9b57f5043368fb5f63
#
_entry.id   88e630a84338aa9b57f5043368fb5f63
#
_cell.length_a   1.000
_cell.length_b   1.000
_cell.length_c   1.000
_cell.angle_alpha   90.00
_cell.angle_beta   90.00
_cell.angle_gamma   90.00
#
_symmetry.space_group_name_H-M   'P 1'
#
loop_
_entity.id
_entity.type
_entity.pdbx_description
1 polymer ?
#
loop_
_entity_poly.entity_id
_entity_poly.type
_entity_poly.pdbx_seq_one_letter_code
_entity_poly.pdbx_strand_id
1 'polypeptide(L)'
;MQSRISIIDTISNTDFSTARFDDIRYENIEFSNCQFTEISGIDFSDCVFSNCNLSNVKFNNCKLDNVEFEDCKLMGANFAQSKDFG
;
A
#
# COMPACT_ATOMS: atom_id res chain seq x y z
N MET A 1 -18.95 3.62 -2.62
CA MET A 1 -18.84 4.08 -1.23
C MET A 1 -17.57 4.90 -1.09
N GLN A 2 -17.64 6.01 -0.44
CA GLN A 2 -16.48 6.87 -0.28
C GLN A 2 -15.65 6.45 0.93
N SER A 3 -14.35 6.46 0.75
CA SER A 3 -13.43 6.27 1.85
C SER A 3 -13.53 7.42 2.85
N ARG A 4 -13.31 7.12 4.12
CA ARG A 4 -13.23 8.14 5.16
C ARG A 4 -11.85 8.80 5.21
N ILE A 5 -10.91 8.26 4.46
CA ILE A 5 -9.54 8.76 4.44
C ILE A 5 -9.49 9.96 3.50
N SER A 6 -8.93 11.06 3.99
CA SER A 6 -8.70 12.24 3.17
C SER A 6 -7.40 12.06 2.40
N ILE A 7 -7.49 12.04 1.09
CA ILE A 7 -6.31 11.86 0.24
C ILE A 7 -5.81 13.23 -0.20
N ILE A 8 -4.53 13.47 -0.06
CA ILE A 8 -3.90 14.72 -0.46
C ILE A 8 -3.08 14.59 -1.75
N ASP A 9 -2.73 13.35 -2.14
CA ASP A 9 -1.99 13.11 -3.37
C ASP A 9 -2.21 11.68 -3.83
N THR A 10 -2.01 11.44 -5.11
CA THR A 10 -2.21 10.12 -5.71
C THR A 10 -0.98 9.72 -6.52
N ILE A 11 -0.53 8.49 -6.28
CA ILE A 11 0.52 7.85 -7.08
C ILE A 11 -0.19 6.82 -7.94
N SER A 12 -0.09 6.94 -9.25
CA SER A 12 -0.87 6.09 -10.15
C SER A 12 0.00 5.46 -11.23
N ASN A 13 -0.49 4.32 -11.72
CA ASN A 13 0.07 3.63 -12.88
C ASN A 13 1.56 3.34 -12.74
N THR A 14 1.98 2.96 -11.55
CA THR A 14 3.39 2.72 -11.25
C THR A 14 3.60 1.24 -10.93
N ASP A 15 4.65 0.67 -11.51
CA ASP A 15 5.06 -0.69 -11.25
C ASP A 15 6.23 -0.68 -10.27
N PHE A 16 5.94 -0.97 -9.00
CA PHE A 16 6.96 -0.99 -7.94
C PHE A 16 7.78 -2.28 -7.92
N SER A 17 7.56 -3.17 -8.89
CA SER A 17 8.48 -4.28 -9.08
C SER A 17 9.79 -3.81 -9.72
N THR A 18 9.76 -2.69 -10.42
CA THR A 18 10.94 -2.11 -11.07
C THR A 18 11.28 -0.74 -10.52
N ALA A 19 10.28 0.03 -10.12
CA ALA A 19 10.48 1.33 -9.51
C ALA A 19 10.73 1.18 -8.01
N ARG A 20 11.35 2.16 -7.41
CA ARG A 20 11.57 2.19 -5.97
C ARG A 20 10.60 3.17 -5.32
N PHE A 21 10.32 2.92 -4.04
CA PHE A 21 9.64 3.91 -3.24
C PHE A 21 10.56 5.11 -3.02
N ASP A 22 10.02 6.32 -3.23
CA ASP A 22 10.80 7.54 -3.04
C ASP A 22 10.94 7.91 -1.58
N ASP A 23 10.12 7.30 -0.73
CA ASP A 23 10.05 7.67 0.68
C ASP A 23 9.89 6.41 1.51
N ILE A 24 10.10 6.52 2.82
CA ILE A 24 9.87 5.44 3.76
C ILE A 24 8.58 5.65 4.55
N ARG A 25 7.92 6.76 4.35
CA ARG A 25 6.67 7.09 5.06
C ARG A 25 5.71 7.78 4.12
N TYR A 26 4.49 7.26 4.04
CA TYR A 26 3.44 7.82 3.20
C TYR A 26 2.23 8.09 4.06
N GLU A 27 1.70 9.30 3.98
CA GLU A 27 0.53 9.73 4.74
C GLU A 27 -0.48 10.37 3.79
N ASN A 28 -1.74 9.94 3.89
CA ASN A 28 -2.85 10.50 3.13
C ASN A 28 -2.62 10.39 1.61
N ILE A 29 -2.07 9.27 1.19
CA ILE A 29 -1.73 9.00 -0.21
C ILE A 29 -2.63 7.89 -0.73
N GLU A 30 -3.09 8.02 -1.96
CA GLU A 30 -3.72 6.94 -2.68
C GLU A 30 -2.74 6.37 -3.70
N PHE A 31 -2.61 5.04 -3.68
CA PHE A 31 -1.89 4.30 -4.72
C PHE A 31 -2.94 3.71 -5.63
N SER A 32 -2.99 4.18 -6.88
CA SER A 32 -4.03 3.79 -7.82
C SER A 32 -3.43 3.06 -9.01
N ASN A 33 -3.96 1.88 -9.28
CA ASN A 33 -3.55 1.09 -10.45
C ASN A 33 -2.04 0.82 -10.46
N CYS A 34 -1.52 0.43 -9.29
CA CYS A 34 -0.09 0.15 -9.12
C CYS A 34 0.13 -1.35 -8.93
N GLN A 35 1.35 -1.80 -9.22
CA GLN A 35 1.77 -3.17 -8.99
C GLN A 35 2.91 -3.22 -7.99
N PHE A 36 2.89 -4.25 -7.14
CA PHE A 36 3.89 -4.42 -6.10
C PHE A 36 4.35 -5.87 -6.08
N THR A 37 5.62 -6.10 -5.76
CA THR A 37 6.14 -7.44 -5.52
C THR A 37 6.60 -7.61 -4.09
N GLU A 38 7.28 -6.62 -3.55
CA GLU A 38 7.75 -6.65 -2.18
C GLU A 38 7.66 -5.25 -1.59
N ILE A 39 7.19 -5.16 -0.36
CA ILE A 39 7.15 -3.91 0.37
C ILE A 39 7.84 -4.15 1.70
N SER A 40 8.91 -3.41 1.97
CA SER A 40 9.71 -3.63 3.17
C SER A 40 10.15 -2.30 3.76
N GLY A 41 9.92 -2.15 5.06
CA GLY A 41 10.39 -0.97 5.80
C GLY A 41 9.66 0.31 5.46
N ILE A 42 8.44 0.22 4.92
CA ILE A 42 7.65 1.40 4.56
C ILE A 42 6.51 1.55 5.56
N ASP A 43 6.29 2.76 6.03
CA ASP A 43 5.17 3.08 6.91
C ASP A 43 4.07 3.78 6.09
N PHE A 44 2.86 3.24 6.20
CA PHE A 44 1.67 3.82 5.56
C PHE A 44 0.69 4.25 6.63
N SER A 45 0.24 5.49 6.57
CA SER A 45 -0.79 6.04 7.46
C SER A 45 -1.85 6.72 6.62
N ASP A 46 -3.11 6.41 6.89
CA ASP A 46 -4.24 7.02 6.19
C ASP A 46 -4.08 6.93 4.68
N CYS A 47 -3.72 5.75 4.20
CA CYS A 47 -3.49 5.50 2.78
C CYS A 47 -4.56 4.59 2.21
N VAL A 48 -4.79 4.71 0.91
CA VAL A 48 -5.70 3.85 0.16
C VAL A 48 -4.95 3.22 -0.99
N PHE A 49 -5.09 1.90 -1.13
CA PHE A 49 -4.62 1.19 -2.32
C PHE A 49 -5.86 0.85 -3.13
N SER A 50 -5.98 1.38 -4.34
CA SER A 50 -7.13 1.10 -5.19
C SER A 50 -6.68 0.52 -6.52
N ASN A 51 -7.37 -0.53 -6.96
CA ASN A 51 -7.06 -1.23 -8.20
C ASN A 51 -5.60 -1.65 -8.30
N CYS A 52 -5.02 -2.06 -7.18
CA CYS A 52 -3.61 -2.45 -7.13
C CYS A 52 -3.48 -3.96 -7.14
N ASN A 53 -2.37 -4.44 -7.69
CA ASN A 53 -2.01 -5.84 -7.63
C ASN A 53 -1.00 -6.04 -6.51
N LEU A 54 -1.47 -6.68 -5.43
CA LEU A 54 -0.67 -6.96 -4.24
C LEU A 54 -0.58 -8.47 -4.00
N SER A 55 -0.83 -9.25 -5.05
CA SER A 55 -0.77 -10.71 -4.93
C SER A 55 0.62 -11.16 -4.51
N ASN A 56 0.68 -12.00 -3.48
CA ASN A 56 1.91 -12.56 -2.92
C ASN A 56 2.87 -11.52 -2.33
N VAL A 57 2.43 -10.30 -2.13
CA VAL A 57 3.27 -9.27 -1.50
C VAL A 57 3.43 -9.58 -0.02
N LYS A 58 4.65 -9.48 0.46
CA LYS A 58 4.94 -9.57 1.89
C LYS A 58 5.20 -8.16 2.41
N PHE A 59 4.44 -7.79 3.41
CA PHE A 59 4.59 -6.49 4.06
C PHE A 59 5.58 -6.65 5.22
N ASN A 60 6.86 -6.64 4.91
CA ASN A 60 7.90 -6.89 5.90
C ASN A 60 8.27 -5.62 6.63
N ASN A 61 8.15 -5.64 7.95
CA ASN A 61 8.54 -4.52 8.79
C ASN A 61 7.86 -3.21 8.35
N CYS A 62 6.60 -3.31 7.93
CA CYS A 62 5.81 -2.16 7.50
C CYS A 62 4.80 -1.80 8.56
N LYS A 63 4.51 -0.51 8.69
CA LYS A 63 3.41 -0.04 9.51
C LYS A 63 2.21 0.20 8.59
N LEU A 64 1.06 -0.35 8.96
CA LEU A 64 -0.18 -0.20 8.21
C LEU A 64 -1.24 0.38 9.15
N ASP A 65 -1.26 1.69 9.26
CA ASP A 65 -2.13 2.41 10.16
C ASP A 65 -3.25 3.07 9.37
N ASN A 66 -4.47 2.62 9.59
CA ASN A 66 -5.66 3.11 8.89
C ASN A 66 -5.49 3.05 7.37
N VAL A 67 -5.19 1.86 6.86
CA VAL A 67 -4.97 1.62 5.43
C VAL A 67 -6.16 0.86 4.88
N GLU A 68 -6.65 1.27 3.73
CA GLU A 68 -7.75 0.62 3.03
C GLU A 68 -7.29 0.06 1.69
N PHE A 69 -7.89 -1.09 1.33
CA PHE A 69 -7.64 -1.74 0.05
C PHE A 69 -8.98 -1.82 -0.69
N GLU A 70 -9.05 -1.20 -1.85
CA GLU A 70 -10.26 -1.17 -2.67
C GLU A 70 -9.96 -1.82 -4.03
N ASP A 71 -10.75 -2.82 -4.38
CA ASP A 71 -10.63 -3.50 -5.68
C ASP A 71 -9.21 -3.98 -5.96
N CYS A 72 -8.54 -4.47 -4.93
CA CYS A 72 -7.16 -4.93 -5.03
C CYS A 72 -7.09 -6.44 -5.12
N LYS A 73 -6.06 -6.95 -5.77
CA LYS A 73 -5.72 -8.36 -5.73
C LYS A 73 -4.82 -8.59 -4.53
N LEU A 74 -5.30 -9.41 -3.60
CA LEU A 74 -4.59 -9.66 -2.35
C LEU A 74 -4.31 -11.15 -2.13
N MET A 75 -4.53 -11.98 -3.15
CA MET A 75 -4.30 -13.42 -3.00
C MET A 75 -2.85 -13.70 -2.66
N GLY A 76 -2.63 -14.37 -1.54
CA GLY A 76 -1.28 -14.67 -1.08
C GLY A 76 -0.54 -13.53 -0.42
N ALA A 77 -1.19 -12.37 -0.26
CA ALA A 77 -0.57 -11.27 0.47
C ALA A 77 -0.37 -11.66 1.93
N ASN A 78 0.76 -11.32 2.50
CA ASN A 78 1.15 -11.74 3.83
C ASN A 78 1.49 -10.52 4.69
N PHE A 79 0.70 -10.35 5.75
CA PHE A 79 0.88 -9.26 6.70
C PHE A 79 1.54 -9.71 8.00
N ALA A 80 1.95 -10.97 8.08
CA ALA A 80 2.46 -11.54 9.34
C ALA A 80 3.74 -10.87 9.83
N GLN A 81 4.51 -10.30 8.92
CA GLN A 81 5.77 -9.63 9.24
C GLN A 81 5.59 -8.11 9.38
N SER A 82 4.38 -7.62 9.34
CA SER A 82 4.11 -6.20 9.58
C SER A 82 4.42 -5.88 11.04
N LYS A 83 5.06 -4.75 11.27
CA LYS A 83 5.39 -4.36 12.64
C LYS A 83 4.19 -3.75 13.37
N ASP A 84 3.22 -3.23 12.62
CA ASP A 84 2.01 -2.64 13.19
C ASP A 84 0.94 -2.65 12.10
N PHE A 85 -0.24 -3.17 12.45
CA PHE A 85 -1.34 -3.28 11.51
C PHE A 85 -2.62 -2.90 12.23
N GLY A 86 -3.09 -1.71 11.97
CA GLY A 86 -4.27 -1.18 12.62
C GLY A 86 -5.41 -0.83 11.69
#